data_9b4679439d69632e601ed5bccd138f31
#
_entry.id   9b4679439d69632e601ed5bccd138f31
#
_cell.length_a   1.000
_cell.length_b   1.000
_cell.length_c   1.000
_cell.angle_alpha   90.00
_cell.angle_beta   90.00
_cell.angle_gamma   90.00
#
_symmetry.space_group_name_H-M   'P 1'
#
loop_
_entity.id
_entity.type
_entity.pdbx_description
1 polymer ?
#
loop_
_entity_poly.entity_id
_entity_poly.type
_entity_poly.pdbx_seq_one_letter_code
_entity_poly.pdbx_strand_id
1 'polypeptide(L)'
;MAGLKLSHIYKVYPNGVKAVSDFSIDIEDKEFLVFVGPSGCGKSTTLRMIAGLEEISAGELRIDGEVVNDAEPKERDIAMVFQNYALYPNMTVYGNMAFGLKLRKMKKPEIDQKVKEAAEILGITQYLERKPKALSGGQRQRVALGRAIVREPKVFLFDEPLSNLDAKLRGEMRAEILKLHKKLGTTFIYVTHDQIEAMTMGTRIVVMRGGRTQQIDTPRNLYRYPYNKFVAGFIGTPQMNFFDCTLKRVGDKVELRFLGVDQTMVLPYSTFAKCDFTYLSGKKTVILGVRGENISFDENKYPHKLTCRLYGKENLGTDYQVIADLDIEREETMEQSPTGLTICTSLSEIETGRVCTISLDSTKFHFFDKETETNICLRIPTESVLPCEIRDGKILLSEQEILLPPAMLVADGDYIMRVPVDAVSVANGINVKFEKEEDVDGKSLAVFELGDKKIFALNIENPDQCKEISIDLKKIKLEGVENKLPLRTQNMVPVQLSKKKEKYVDDGGKKQTRTRFYASINAQTQEISEEFIKKLQNSTEENVFKKAFNFEFSAWSEIKQNGFVCQVDDVLDYGKERFARCTLEGEQVILSVPQDFNGEQIYFALNMDNVVVYDSKTDVRIL
;
A
#
# COMPACT_ATOMS: atom_id res chain seq x y z
N MET A 1 -26.53 12.01 8.65
CA MET A 1 -25.52 11.81 7.61
C MET A 1 -25.01 10.39 7.75
N ALA A 2 -25.10 9.57 6.70
CA ALA A 2 -24.85 8.14 6.85
C ALA A 2 -23.42 7.76 6.46
N GLY A 3 -22.47 8.06 7.33
CA GLY A 3 -21.13 7.50 7.24
C GLY A 3 -21.11 6.03 7.71
N LEU A 4 -20.33 5.18 7.04
CA LEU A 4 -20.09 3.81 7.49
C LEU A 4 -18.61 3.65 7.84
N LYS A 5 -18.35 2.96 8.94
CA LYS A 5 -16.99 2.59 9.33
C LYS A 5 -16.89 1.09 9.55
N LEU A 6 -15.99 0.47 8.83
CA LEU A 6 -15.60 -0.92 9.01
C LEU A 6 -14.20 -0.93 9.62
N SER A 7 -14.03 -1.60 10.75
CA SER A 7 -12.75 -1.68 11.46
C SER A 7 -12.38 -3.13 11.67
N HIS A 8 -11.28 -3.57 11.06
CA HIS A 8 -10.72 -4.91 11.21
C HIS A 8 -11.75 -6.04 11.01
N ILE A 9 -12.57 -5.94 9.94
CA ILE A 9 -13.62 -6.92 9.65
C ILE A 9 -13.01 -8.22 9.13
N TYR A 10 -13.43 -9.33 9.75
CA TYR A 10 -13.11 -10.69 9.35
C TYR A 10 -14.36 -11.50 9.08
N LYS A 11 -14.29 -12.39 8.10
CA LYS A 11 -15.25 -13.47 7.88
C LYS A 11 -14.55 -14.79 7.73
N VAL A 12 -14.81 -15.68 8.68
CA VAL A 12 -14.35 -17.07 8.66
C VAL A 12 -15.58 -17.97 8.69
N TYR A 13 -15.72 -18.82 7.68
CA TYR A 13 -16.81 -19.78 7.64
C TYR A 13 -16.53 -21.00 8.53
N PRO A 14 -17.56 -21.79 8.94
CA PRO A 14 -17.37 -22.96 9.80
C PRO A 14 -16.40 -24.02 9.26
N ASN A 15 -16.22 -24.07 7.94
CA ASN A 15 -15.25 -24.94 7.27
C ASN A 15 -13.82 -24.40 7.27
N GLY A 16 -13.54 -23.32 8.00
CA GLY A 16 -12.21 -22.68 8.12
C GLY A 16 -11.83 -21.74 6.96
N VAL A 17 -12.68 -21.58 5.96
CA VAL A 17 -12.40 -20.66 4.83
C VAL A 17 -12.48 -19.21 5.30
N LYS A 18 -11.37 -18.48 5.16
CA LYS A 18 -11.28 -17.04 5.42
C LYS A 18 -11.70 -16.27 4.18
N ALA A 19 -12.95 -15.83 4.14
CA ALA A 19 -13.51 -15.10 2.99
C ALA A 19 -13.16 -13.62 3.01
N VAL A 20 -12.98 -13.02 4.21
CA VAL A 20 -12.54 -11.62 4.39
C VAL A 20 -11.56 -11.60 5.56
N SER A 21 -10.45 -10.90 5.38
CA SER A 21 -9.37 -10.80 6.36
C SER A 21 -8.92 -9.34 6.48
N ASP A 22 -9.06 -8.80 7.69
CA ASP A 22 -8.60 -7.46 8.08
C ASP A 22 -9.09 -6.35 7.14
N PHE A 23 -10.41 -6.33 6.88
CA PHE A 23 -10.98 -5.30 6.03
C PHE A 23 -11.34 -4.06 6.85
N SER A 24 -10.69 -2.94 6.54
CA SER A 24 -10.92 -1.66 7.22
C SER A 24 -11.15 -0.56 6.19
N ILE A 25 -12.21 0.23 6.39
CA ILE A 25 -12.50 1.41 5.57
C ILE A 25 -13.44 2.37 6.32
N ASP A 26 -13.23 3.66 6.10
CA ASP A 26 -14.15 4.73 6.48
C ASP A 26 -14.83 5.24 5.20
N ILE A 27 -16.16 5.15 5.13
CA ILE A 27 -16.97 5.52 3.97
C ILE A 27 -17.73 6.79 4.32
N GLU A 28 -17.49 7.83 3.55
CA GLU A 28 -18.11 9.14 3.78
C GLU A 28 -19.59 9.16 3.37
N ASP A 29 -20.34 10.08 3.97
CA ASP A 29 -21.72 10.33 3.54
C ASP A 29 -21.77 10.76 2.06
N LYS A 30 -22.74 10.21 1.32
CA LYS A 30 -22.94 10.45 -0.13
C LYS A 30 -21.83 9.96 -1.04
N GLU A 31 -20.96 9.09 -0.55
CA GLU A 31 -19.91 8.49 -1.35
C GLU A 31 -20.48 7.41 -2.28
N PHE A 32 -19.90 7.28 -3.48
CA PHE A 32 -20.11 6.12 -4.37
C PHE A 32 -18.89 5.22 -4.31
N LEU A 33 -18.93 4.24 -3.42
CA LEU A 33 -17.83 3.28 -3.23
C LEU A 33 -18.03 2.04 -4.09
N VAL A 34 -16.99 1.59 -4.81
CA VAL A 34 -17.05 0.39 -5.64
C VAL A 34 -16.08 -0.68 -5.12
N PHE A 35 -16.56 -1.90 -4.90
CA PHE A 35 -15.72 -3.07 -4.64
C PHE A 35 -15.48 -3.82 -5.94
N VAL A 36 -14.21 -4.02 -6.29
CA VAL A 36 -13.80 -4.72 -7.51
C VAL A 36 -12.72 -5.76 -7.23
N GLY A 37 -12.65 -6.82 -8.02
CA GLY A 37 -11.66 -7.88 -7.89
C GLY A 37 -12.14 -9.19 -8.53
N PRO A 38 -11.28 -10.22 -8.60
CA PRO A 38 -11.61 -11.53 -9.15
C PRO A 38 -12.80 -12.20 -8.45
N SER A 39 -13.39 -13.19 -9.10
CA SER A 39 -14.44 -14.00 -8.47
C SER A 39 -13.92 -14.68 -7.19
N GLY A 40 -14.74 -14.72 -6.15
CA GLY A 40 -14.38 -15.32 -4.87
C GLY A 40 -13.43 -14.52 -3.97
N CYS A 41 -13.08 -13.26 -4.30
CA CYS A 41 -12.17 -12.46 -3.47
C CYS A 41 -12.82 -11.78 -2.25
N GLY A 42 -14.09 -12.05 -1.92
CA GLY A 42 -14.75 -11.55 -0.71
C GLY A 42 -15.68 -10.35 -0.89
N LYS A 43 -15.84 -9.76 -2.09
CA LYS A 43 -16.68 -8.56 -2.35
C LYS A 43 -18.12 -8.71 -1.86
N SER A 44 -18.86 -9.69 -2.42
CA SER A 44 -20.27 -9.94 -2.05
C SER A 44 -20.40 -10.37 -0.60
N THR A 45 -19.41 -11.09 -0.04
CA THR A 45 -19.39 -11.43 1.39
C THR A 45 -19.30 -10.17 2.25
N THR A 46 -18.41 -9.24 1.93
CA THR A 46 -18.29 -7.94 2.60
C THR A 46 -19.59 -7.14 2.49
N LEU A 47 -20.17 -7.08 1.29
CA LEU A 47 -21.44 -6.39 1.07
C LEU A 47 -22.57 -7.00 1.91
N ARG A 48 -22.64 -8.34 1.99
CA ARG A 48 -23.66 -9.05 2.79
C ARG A 48 -23.47 -8.89 4.29
N MET A 49 -22.21 -8.77 4.76
CA MET A 49 -21.93 -8.41 6.16
C MET A 49 -22.44 -7.00 6.49
N ILE A 50 -22.24 -6.03 5.58
CA ILE A 50 -22.80 -4.67 5.73
C ILE A 50 -24.34 -4.73 5.76
N ALA A 51 -24.93 -5.59 4.92
CA ALA A 51 -26.38 -5.78 4.85
C ALA A 51 -26.97 -6.50 6.09
N GLY A 52 -26.16 -7.15 6.92
CA GLY A 52 -26.62 -8.02 8.00
C GLY A 52 -27.16 -9.36 7.51
N LEU A 53 -26.87 -9.73 6.26
CA LEU A 53 -27.23 -11.02 5.68
C LEU A 53 -26.15 -12.09 5.90
N GLU A 54 -25.01 -11.67 6.42
CA GLU A 54 -23.87 -12.51 6.77
C GLU A 54 -23.28 -12.01 8.08
N GLU A 55 -22.99 -12.92 9.00
CA GLU A 55 -22.40 -12.57 10.30
C GLU A 55 -20.94 -12.14 10.16
N ILE A 56 -20.53 -11.15 10.93
CA ILE A 56 -19.16 -10.71 11.09
C ILE A 56 -18.48 -11.60 12.11
N SER A 57 -17.37 -12.27 11.74
CA SER A 57 -16.65 -13.17 12.65
C SER A 57 -15.80 -12.42 13.67
N ALA A 58 -15.23 -11.26 13.28
CA ALA A 58 -14.51 -10.36 14.17
C ALA A 58 -14.45 -8.94 13.54
N GLY A 59 -14.14 -7.95 14.35
CA GLY A 59 -14.12 -6.54 13.94
C GLY A 59 -15.44 -5.84 14.23
N GLU A 60 -15.55 -4.58 13.82
CA GLU A 60 -16.66 -3.71 14.16
C GLU A 60 -17.19 -2.97 12.92
N LEU A 61 -18.50 -3.04 12.71
CA LEU A 61 -19.23 -2.25 11.71
C LEU A 61 -20.08 -1.19 12.41
N ARG A 62 -19.87 0.08 11.99
CA ARG A 62 -20.70 1.20 12.44
C ARG A 62 -21.44 1.82 11.26
N ILE A 63 -22.68 2.21 11.51
CA ILE A 63 -23.51 3.06 10.61
C ILE A 63 -23.96 4.25 11.43
N ASP A 64 -23.68 5.47 10.97
CA ASP A 64 -23.94 6.73 11.72
C ASP A 64 -23.31 6.73 13.13
N GLY A 65 -22.16 6.10 13.30
CA GLY A 65 -21.46 6.00 14.59
C GLY A 65 -21.98 4.89 15.52
N GLU A 66 -23.11 4.26 15.23
CA GLU A 66 -23.68 3.17 16.02
C GLU A 66 -23.14 1.82 15.54
N VAL A 67 -22.76 0.94 16.49
CA VAL A 67 -22.34 -0.44 16.18
C VAL A 67 -23.55 -1.25 15.78
N VAL A 68 -23.48 -1.89 14.60
CA VAL A 68 -24.60 -2.65 14.02
C VAL A 68 -24.27 -4.12 13.74
N ASN A 69 -23.21 -4.66 14.36
CA ASN A 69 -22.80 -6.04 14.13
C ASN A 69 -23.98 -7.03 14.30
N ASP A 70 -24.72 -6.90 15.41
CA ASP A 70 -25.81 -7.78 15.80
C ASP A 70 -27.19 -7.28 15.36
N ALA A 71 -27.27 -6.08 14.73
CA ALA A 71 -28.51 -5.52 14.25
C ALA A 71 -29.06 -6.32 13.07
N GLU A 72 -30.37 -6.63 13.10
CA GLU A 72 -31.04 -7.29 11.98
C GLU A 72 -31.05 -6.39 10.71
N PRO A 73 -31.07 -6.96 9.49
CA PRO A 73 -31.08 -6.20 8.22
C PRO A 73 -32.17 -5.13 8.15
N LYS A 74 -33.32 -5.35 8.79
CA LYS A 74 -34.44 -4.38 8.81
C LYS A 74 -34.14 -3.13 9.65
N GLU A 75 -33.20 -3.22 10.62
CA GLU A 75 -32.86 -2.18 11.58
C GLU A 75 -31.71 -1.29 11.08
N ARG A 76 -30.93 -1.77 10.09
CA ARG A 76 -29.76 -1.06 9.54
C ARG A 76 -30.12 0.10 8.61
N ASP A 77 -31.39 0.29 8.28
CA ASP A 77 -31.91 1.30 7.33
C ASP A 77 -31.18 1.34 5.97
N ILE A 78 -30.94 0.14 5.42
CA ILE A 78 -30.27 -0.08 4.13
C ILE A 78 -31.23 -0.69 3.12
N ALA A 79 -30.92 -0.54 1.82
CA ALA A 79 -31.61 -1.28 0.76
C ALA A 79 -30.59 -1.99 -0.13
N MET A 80 -30.88 -3.23 -0.50
CA MET A 80 -29.99 -4.05 -1.33
C MET A 80 -30.65 -4.44 -2.64
N VAL A 81 -29.91 -4.26 -3.74
CA VAL A 81 -30.25 -4.72 -5.08
C VAL A 81 -29.37 -5.93 -5.39
N PHE A 82 -29.98 -7.07 -5.61
CA PHE A 82 -29.31 -8.35 -5.87
C PHE A 82 -29.03 -8.56 -7.35
N GLN A 83 -28.05 -9.38 -7.68
CA GLN A 83 -27.62 -9.76 -9.02
C GLN A 83 -28.79 -10.32 -9.89
N ASN A 84 -29.69 -11.11 -9.28
CA ASN A 84 -30.86 -11.69 -9.96
C ASN A 84 -32.13 -10.84 -9.81
N TYR A 85 -31.97 -9.56 -9.36
CA TYR A 85 -33.04 -8.60 -9.08
C TYR A 85 -33.99 -9.01 -7.97
N ALA A 86 -34.15 -10.29 -7.67
CA ALA A 86 -35.00 -10.90 -6.63
C ALA A 86 -36.45 -10.33 -6.62
N LEU A 87 -37.05 -10.13 -7.81
CA LEU A 87 -38.42 -9.65 -7.93
C LEU A 87 -39.42 -10.75 -7.61
N TYR A 88 -40.52 -10.39 -6.94
CA TYR A 88 -41.63 -11.29 -6.68
C TYR A 88 -42.40 -11.56 -7.98
N PRO A 89 -42.35 -12.78 -8.56
CA PRO A 89 -42.84 -13.03 -9.92
C PRO A 89 -44.36 -12.95 -10.02
N ASN A 90 -45.07 -13.17 -8.94
CA ASN A 90 -46.52 -13.15 -8.89
C ASN A 90 -47.14 -11.76 -8.66
N MET A 91 -46.30 -10.77 -8.27
CA MET A 91 -46.72 -9.40 -8.05
C MET A 91 -46.52 -8.54 -9.30
N THR A 92 -47.33 -7.50 -9.47
CA THR A 92 -47.09 -6.45 -10.48
C THR A 92 -45.85 -5.62 -10.11
N VAL A 93 -45.39 -4.77 -11.01
CA VAL A 93 -44.33 -3.77 -10.72
C VAL A 93 -44.71 -2.93 -9.51
N TYR A 94 -45.93 -2.38 -9.50
CA TYR A 94 -46.47 -1.65 -8.35
C TYR A 94 -46.40 -2.50 -7.07
N GLY A 95 -46.86 -3.76 -7.17
CA GLY A 95 -46.85 -4.69 -6.02
C GLY A 95 -45.46 -4.93 -5.46
N ASN A 96 -44.45 -5.12 -6.34
CA ASN A 96 -43.05 -5.27 -5.96
C ASN A 96 -42.49 -4.04 -5.24
N MET A 97 -42.75 -2.84 -5.75
CA MET A 97 -42.30 -1.59 -5.16
C MET A 97 -43.00 -1.30 -3.81
N ALA A 98 -44.32 -1.50 -3.76
CA ALA A 98 -45.15 -1.23 -2.59
C ALA A 98 -44.94 -2.24 -1.44
N PHE A 99 -44.36 -3.42 -1.69
CA PHE A 99 -44.32 -4.52 -0.73
C PHE A 99 -43.67 -4.14 0.62
N GLY A 100 -42.47 -3.55 0.56
CA GLY A 100 -41.75 -3.12 1.78
C GLY A 100 -42.48 -2.05 2.58
N LEU A 101 -43.17 -1.13 1.91
CA LEU A 101 -43.94 -0.06 2.55
C LEU A 101 -45.21 -0.63 3.24
N LYS A 102 -45.85 -1.63 2.63
CA LYS A 102 -46.98 -2.35 3.23
C LYS A 102 -46.55 -3.08 4.52
N LEU A 103 -45.39 -3.73 4.53
CA LEU A 103 -44.85 -4.37 5.74
C LEU A 103 -44.57 -3.35 6.87
N ARG A 104 -44.17 -2.12 6.53
CA ARG A 104 -44.02 -1.00 7.46
C ARG A 104 -45.35 -0.41 7.89
N LYS A 105 -46.50 -0.97 7.46
CA LYS A 105 -47.88 -0.53 7.76
C LYS A 105 -48.16 0.94 7.37
N MET A 106 -47.52 1.44 6.31
CA MET A 106 -47.81 2.78 5.77
C MET A 106 -49.22 2.87 5.18
N LYS A 107 -49.79 4.06 5.19
CA LYS A 107 -51.12 4.31 4.62
C LYS A 107 -51.09 4.20 3.08
N LYS A 108 -52.18 3.66 2.49
CA LYS A 108 -52.27 3.46 1.05
C LYS A 108 -51.96 4.71 0.21
N PRO A 109 -52.52 5.92 0.51
CA PRO A 109 -52.19 7.12 -0.26
C PRO A 109 -50.71 7.48 -0.27
N GLU A 110 -49.99 7.30 0.85
CA GLU A 110 -48.55 7.55 0.97
C GLU A 110 -47.74 6.53 0.15
N ILE A 111 -48.16 5.24 0.14
CA ILE A 111 -47.56 4.19 -0.69
C ILE A 111 -47.74 4.53 -2.18
N ASP A 112 -48.97 4.94 -2.58
CA ASP A 112 -49.29 5.29 -3.96
C ASP A 112 -48.42 6.46 -4.45
N GLN A 113 -48.22 7.47 -3.60
CA GLN A 113 -47.37 8.62 -3.88
C GLN A 113 -45.91 8.20 -4.07
N LYS A 114 -45.31 7.51 -3.09
CA LYS A 114 -43.91 7.10 -3.14
C LYS A 114 -43.62 6.16 -4.33
N VAL A 115 -44.53 5.23 -4.65
CA VAL A 115 -44.38 4.34 -5.79
C VAL A 115 -44.44 5.11 -7.11
N LYS A 116 -45.36 6.10 -7.26
CA LYS A 116 -45.44 6.92 -8.47
C LYS A 116 -44.19 7.79 -8.65
N GLU A 117 -43.74 8.45 -7.60
CA GLU A 117 -42.51 9.27 -7.62
C GLU A 117 -41.28 8.43 -8.03
N ALA A 118 -41.11 7.26 -7.43
CA ALA A 118 -40.00 6.36 -7.79
C ALA A 118 -40.13 5.81 -9.23
N ALA A 119 -41.35 5.51 -9.68
CA ALA A 119 -41.62 5.07 -11.05
C ALA A 119 -41.34 6.15 -12.09
N GLU A 120 -41.64 7.42 -11.78
CA GLU A 120 -41.32 8.58 -12.60
C GLU A 120 -39.80 8.80 -12.69
N ILE A 121 -39.07 8.71 -11.56
CA ILE A 121 -37.61 8.83 -11.50
C ILE A 121 -36.95 7.82 -12.45
N LEU A 122 -37.50 6.60 -12.51
CA LEU A 122 -36.94 5.47 -13.27
C LEU A 122 -37.55 5.30 -14.68
N GLY A 123 -38.53 6.15 -15.05
CA GLY A 123 -39.21 6.05 -16.35
C GLY A 123 -39.97 4.72 -16.55
N ILE A 124 -40.58 4.17 -15.50
CA ILE A 124 -41.30 2.88 -15.53
C ILE A 124 -42.80 3.02 -15.19
N THR A 125 -43.35 4.21 -15.15
CA THR A 125 -44.76 4.48 -14.76
C THR A 125 -45.74 3.66 -15.62
N GLN A 126 -45.50 3.54 -16.93
CA GLN A 126 -46.32 2.76 -17.87
C GLN A 126 -46.29 1.25 -17.65
N TYR A 127 -45.42 0.75 -16.79
CA TYR A 127 -45.25 -0.69 -16.49
C TYR A 127 -45.79 -1.11 -15.15
N LEU A 128 -46.34 -0.20 -14.34
CA LEU A 128 -46.74 -0.44 -12.93
C LEU A 128 -47.69 -1.63 -12.79
N GLU A 129 -48.58 -1.86 -13.75
CA GLU A 129 -49.55 -2.97 -13.73
C GLU A 129 -48.99 -4.27 -14.34
N ARG A 130 -47.79 -4.25 -14.94
CA ARG A 130 -47.18 -5.44 -15.53
C ARG A 130 -46.54 -6.32 -14.45
N LYS A 131 -46.44 -7.62 -14.75
CA LYS A 131 -45.66 -8.58 -13.96
C LYS A 131 -44.24 -8.68 -14.47
N PRO A 132 -43.21 -9.05 -13.64
CA PRO A 132 -41.82 -9.18 -14.04
C PRO A 132 -41.56 -10.02 -15.29
N LYS A 133 -42.39 -11.04 -15.52
CA LYS A 133 -42.32 -11.92 -16.70
C LYS A 133 -42.52 -11.18 -18.04
N ALA A 134 -43.25 -10.05 -18.02
CA ALA A 134 -43.54 -9.24 -19.22
C ALA A 134 -42.56 -8.05 -19.38
N LEU A 135 -41.40 -8.08 -18.74
CA LEU A 135 -40.41 -7.01 -18.73
C LEU A 135 -39.08 -7.47 -19.34
N SER A 136 -38.38 -6.56 -20.01
CA SER A 136 -37.00 -6.77 -20.45
C SER A 136 -36.01 -6.80 -19.23
N GLY A 137 -34.78 -7.20 -19.44
CA GLY A 137 -33.74 -7.22 -18.42
C GLY A 137 -33.57 -5.87 -17.72
N GLY A 138 -33.38 -4.81 -18.48
CA GLY A 138 -33.24 -3.43 -17.93
C GLY A 138 -34.49 -2.92 -17.24
N GLN A 139 -35.70 -3.29 -17.73
CA GLN A 139 -36.95 -2.95 -17.05
C GLN A 139 -37.06 -3.66 -15.71
N ARG A 140 -36.70 -4.95 -15.62
CA ARG A 140 -36.66 -5.67 -14.32
C ARG A 140 -35.69 -5.04 -13.35
N GLN A 141 -34.52 -4.60 -13.83
CA GLN A 141 -33.54 -3.91 -13.00
C GLN A 141 -34.09 -2.58 -12.46
N ARG A 142 -34.71 -1.75 -13.31
CA ARG A 142 -35.37 -0.49 -12.86
C ARG A 142 -36.43 -0.77 -11.80
N VAL A 143 -37.19 -1.85 -11.93
CA VAL A 143 -38.16 -2.25 -10.88
C VAL A 143 -37.44 -2.63 -9.56
N ALA A 144 -36.31 -3.33 -9.63
CA ALA A 144 -35.53 -3.65 -8.42
C ALA A 144 -34.95 -2.40 -7.76
N LEU A 145 -34.47 -1.44 -8.56
CA LEU A 145 -34.07 -0.10 -8.08
C LEU A 145 -35.24 0.64 -7.44
N GLY A 146 -36.43 0.64 -8.10
CA GLY A 146 -37.64 1.27 -7.57
C GLY A 146 -38.05 0.71 -6.22
N ARG A 147 -37.96 -0.63 -6.04
CA ARG A 147 -38.22 -1.29 -4.77
C ARG A 147 -37.25 -0.85 -3.66
N ALA A 148 -36.02 -0.52 -4.01
CA ALA A 148 -35.04 0.02 -3.08
C ALA A 148 -35.32 1.50 -2.76
N ILE A 149 -35.57 2.33 -3.78
CA ILE A 149 -35.75 3.78 -3.68
C ILE A 149 -36.95 4.15 -2.79
N VAL A 150 -38.10 3.47 -2.96
CA VAL A 150 -39.32 3.79 -2.19
C VAL A 150 -39.15 3.70 -0.68
N ARG A 151 -38.11 3.01 -0.22
CA ARG A 151 -37.79 2.84 1.21
C ARG A 151 -37.02 4.03 1.78
N GLU A 152 -36.46 4.89 0.90
CA GLU A 152 -35.59 6.02 1.27
C GLU A 152 -34.49 5.61 2.25
N PRO A 153 -33.67 4.62 1.91
CA PRO A 153 -32.66 4.10 2.82
C PRO A 153 -31.49 5.08 2.95
N LYS A 154 -30.76 4.99 4.05
CA LYS A 154 -29.51 5.74 4.26
C LYS A 154 -28.38 5.26 3.36
N VAL A 155 -28.33 3.97 3.03
CA VAL A 155 -27.29 3.34 2.21
C VAL A 155 -27.91 2.40 1.19
N PHE A 156 -27.47 2.51 -0.05
CA PHE A 156 -27.79 1.55 -1.12
C PHE A 156 -26.65 0.57 -1.32
N LEU A 157 -26.97 -0.71 -1.36
CA LEU A 157 -26.05 -1.80 -1.62
C LEU A 157 -26.40 -2.47 -2.93
N PHE A 158 -25.41 -2.64 -3.81
CA PHE A 158 -25.58 -3.25 -5.14
C PHE A 158 -24.65 -4.46 -5.29
N ASP A 159 -25.20 -5.66 -5.41
CA ASP A 159 -24.45 -6.90 -5.63
C ASP A 159 -24.51 -7.30 -7.11
N GLU A 160 -23.52 -6.87 -7.89
CA GLU A 160 -23.36 -7.10 -9.34
C GLU A 160 -24.65 -6.84 -10.18
N PRO A 161 -25.29 -5.67 -10.03
CA PRO A 161 -26.63 -5.47 -10.58
C PRO A 161 -26.68 -5.44 -12.12
N LEU A 162 -25.55 -5.21 -12.82
CA LEU A 162 -25.50 -5.09 -14.29
C LEU A 162 -24.97 -6.34 -15.00
N SER A 163 -24.55 -7.38 -14.27
CA SER A 163 -23.89 -8.56 -14.82
C SER A 163 -24.73 -9.33 -15.85
N ASN A 164 -26.06 -9.29 -15.73
CA ASN A 164 -27.01 -10.02 -16.58
C ASN A 164 -27.54 -9.19 -17.78
N LEU A 165 -26.91 -8.06 -18.10
CA LEU A 165 -27.31 -7.17 -19.19
C LEU A 165 -26.31 -7.23 -20.36
N ASP A 166 -26.80 -6.99 -21.57
CA ASP A 166 -25.96 -6.77 -22.74
C ASP A 166 -25.15 -5.47 -22.64
N ALA A 167 -24.07 -5.34 -23.43
CA ALA A 167 -23.11 -4.24 -23.33
C ALA A 167 -23.75 -2.86 -23.53
N LYS A 168 -24.70 -2.71 -24.47
CA LYS A 168 -25.38 -1.44 -24.74
C LYS A 168 -26.23 -1.02 -23.55
N LEU A 169 -27.08 -1.93 -23.09
CA LEU A 169 -28.00 -1.69 -21.98
C LEU A 169 -27.21 -1.45 -20.66
N ARG A 170 -26.07 -2.13 -20.48
CA ARG A 170 -25.15 -1.91 -19.34
C ARG A 170 -24.63 -0.47 -19.32
N GLY A 171 -24.24 0.07 -20.50
CA GLY A 171 -23.81 1.48 -20.62
C GLY A 171 -24.92 2.49 -20.24
N GLU A 172 -26.13 2.27 -20.71
CA GLU A 172 -27.30 3.10 -20.38
C GLU A 172 -27.61 3.06 -18.88
N MET A 173 -27.62 1.86 -18.30
CA MET A 173 -27.91 1.66 -16.87
C MET A 173 -26.86 2.25 -15.92
N ARG A 174 -25.56 2.22 -16.29
CA ARG A 174 -24.52 2.92 -15.53
C ARG A 174 -24.82 4.43 -15.42
N ALA A 175 -25.14 5.05 -16.56
CA ALA A 175 -25.48 6.47 -16.59
C ALA A 175 -26.72 6.79 -15.72
N GLU A 176 -27.71 5.90 -15.71
CA GLU A 176 -28.93 6.06 -14.88
C GLU A 176 -28.63 5.93 -13.37
N ILE A 177 -27.82 4.94 -12.97
CA ILE A 177 -27.43 4.75 -11.57
C ILE A 177 -26.65 5.97 -11.08
N LEU A 178 -25.73 6.55 -11.89
CA LEU A 178 -25.02 7.78 -11.56
C LEU A 178 -25.95 8.99 -11.40
N LYS A 179 -26.94 9.15 -12.29
CA LYS A 179 -27.98 10.19 -12.18
C LYS A 179 -28.79 10.01 -10.90
N LEU A 180 -29.14 8.75 -10.60
CA LEU A 180 -29.88 8.41 -9.39
C LEU A 180 -29.08 8.75 -8.12
N HIS A 181 -27.81 8.38 -8.05
CA HIS A 181 -26.93 8.71 -6.94
C HIS A 181 -26.89 10.24 -6.69
N LYS A 182 -26.66 11.03 -7.75
CA LYS A 182 -26.67 12.49 -7.67
C LYS A 182 -28.02 13.06 -7.20
N LYS A 183 -29.13 12.46 -7.64
CA LYS A 183 -30.49 12.91 -7.29
C LYS A 183 -30.85 12.58 -5.84
N LEU A 184 -30.49 11.40 -5.37
CA LEU A 184 -30.81 10.95 -4.02
C LEU A 184 -29.86 11.52 -2.97
N GLY A 185 -28.60 11.79 -3.31
CA GLY A 185 -27.59 12.29 -2.38
C GLY A 185 -27.39 11.37 -1.18
N THR A 186 -27.35 10.05 -1.41
CA THR A 186 -27.17 8.99 -0.39
C THR A 186 -25.94 8.14 -0.71
N THR A 187 -25.40 7.45 0.27
CA THR A 187 -24.22 6.59 0.11
C THR A 187 -24.55 5.33 -0.70
N PHE A 188 -23.76 5.06 -1.73
CA PHE A 188 -23.87 3.87 -2.57
C PHE A 188 -22.64 2.98 -2.41
N ILE A 189 -22.85 1.68 -2.16
CA ILE A 189 -21.80 0.66 -2.17
C ILE A 189 -22.13 -0.35 -3.27
N TYR A 190 -21.24 -0.47 -4.23
CA TYR A 190 -21.45 -1.19 -5.48
C TYR A 190 -20.39 -2.28 -5.65
N VAL A 191 -20.83 -3.51 -5.87
CA VAL A 191 -19.94 -4.64 -6.16
C VAL A 191 -19.98 -4.94 -7.66
N THR A 192 -18.83 -5.09 -8.27
CA THR A 192 -18.71 -5.53 -9.67
C THR A 192 -17.41 -6.30 -9.89
N HIS A 193 -17.35 -7.07 -10.96
CA HIS A 193 -16.13 -7.62 -11.53
C HIS A 193 -15.70 -6.87 -12.80
N ASP A 194 -16.51 -5.92 -13.29
CA ASP A 194 -16.23 -5.10 -14.46
C ASP A 194 -15.43 -3.85 -14.08
N GLN A 195 -14.21 -3.74 -14.63
CA GLN A 195 -13.33 -2.62 -14.37
C GLN A 195 -13.88 -1.30 -14.92
N ILE A 196 -14.59 -1.34 -16.07
CA ILE A 196 -15.16 -0.14 -16.68
C ILE A 196 -16.26 0.44 -15.76
N GLU A 197 -17.08 -0.42 -15.16
CA GLU A 197 -18.08 0.00 -14.17
C GLU A 197 -17.37 0.68 -12.98
N ALA A 198 -16.36 0.02 -12.40
CA ALA A 198 -15.63 0.55 -11.25
C ALA A 198 -14.98 1.90 -11.58
N MET A 199 -14.27 2.00 -12.70
CA MET A 199 -13.53 3.21 -13.08
C MET A 199 -14.44 4.38 -13.47
N THR A 200 -15.67 4.11 -13.95
CA THR A 200 -16.58 5.17 -14.41
C THR A 200 -17.58 5.62 -13.36
N MET A 201 -17.89 4.78 -12.37
CA MET A 201 -18.94 5.07 -11.38
C MET A 201 -18.40 5.43 -10.01
N GLY A 202 -17.28 4.82 -9.59
CA GLY A 202 -16.75 5.01 -8.24
C GLY A 202 -16.12 6.37 -8.00
N THR A 203 -16.43 6.99 -6.87
CA THR A 203 -15.62 8.10 -6.31
C THR A 203 -14.33 7.55 -5.71
N ARG A 204 -14.45 6.42 -4.99
CA ARG A 204 -13.34 5.54 -4.60
C ARG A 204 -13.64 4.09 -4.98
N ILE A 205 -12.58 3.33 -5.17
CA ILE A 205 -12.64 1.91 -5.51
C ILE A 205 -11.81 1.12 -4.50
N VAL A 206 -12.36 0.03 -4.02
CA VAL A 206 -11.66 -0.97 -3.20
C VAL A 206 -11.29 -2.14 -4.10
N VAL A 207 -10.01 -2.33 -4.37
CA VAL A 207 -9.51 -3.49 -5.10
C VAL A 207 -9.23 -4.62 -4.12
N MET A 208 -9.87 -5.78 -4.33
CA MET A 208 -9.76 -6.93 -3.43
C MET A 208 -9.13 -8.15 -4.12
N ARG A 209 -8.31 -8.92 -3.38
CA ARG A 209 -7.74 -10.21 -3.80
C ARG A 209 -7.62 -11.14 -2.60
N GLY A 210 -8.15 -12.36 -2.71
CA GLY A 210 -8.00 -13.38 -1.67
C GLY A 210 -8.52 -12.97 -0.29
N GLY A 211 -9.65 -12.28 -0.21
CA GLY A 211 -10.24 -11.81 1.06
C GLY A 211 -9.58 -10.56 1.64
N ARG A 212 -8.57 -9.98 0.98
CA ARG A 212 -7.83 -8.81 1.48
C ARG A 212 -7.96 -7.63 0.54
N THR A 213 -7.96 -6.44 1.13
CA THR A 213 -7.83 -5.19 0.39
C THR A 213 -6.42 -5.07 -0.18
N GLN A 214 -6.32 -4.75 -1.47
CA GLN A 214 -5.05 -4.49 -2.14
C GLN A 214 -4.75 -3.00 -2.21
N GLN A 215 -5.77 -2.20 -2.55
CA GLN A 215 -5.67 -0.74 -2.56
C GLN A 215 -7.07 -0.14 -2.49
N ILE A 216 -7.22 0.99 -1.80
CA ILE A 216 -8.42 1.83 -1.78
C ILE A 216 -8.01 3.20 -2.28
N ASP A 217 -8.58 3.63 -3.40
CA ASP A 217 -8.22 4.94 -3.96
C ASP A 217 -9.24 5.42 -5.00
N THR A 218 -9.06 6.64 -5.49
CA THR A 218 -9.81 7.15 -6.64
C THR A 218 -9.48 6.36 -7.91
N PRO A 219 -10.38 6.27 -8.89
CA PRO A 219 -10.10 5.60 -10.16
C PRO A 219 -8.80 6.05 -10.82
N ARG A 220 -8.57 7.36 -10.89
CA ARG A 220 -7.36 7.96 -11.48
C ARG A 220 -6.09 7.47 -10.79
N ASN A 221 -6.11 7.38 -9.48
CA ASN A 221 -4.95 7.00 -8.68
C ASN A 221 -4.64 5.51 -8.78
N LEU A 222 -5.66 4.64 -8.77
CA LEU A 222 -5.48 3.21 -9.00
C LEU A 222 -4.80 2.92 -10.35
N TYR A 223 -5.16 3.69 -11.39
CA TYR A 223 -4.55 3.56 -12.71
C TYR A 223 -3.13 4.09 -12.78
N ARG A 224 -2.87 5.28 -12.20
CA ARG A 224 -1.57 5.97 -12.28
C ARG A 224 -0.55 5.50 -11.24
N TYR A 225 -1.02 5.06 -10.08
CA TYR A 225 -0.19 4.77 -8.91
C TYR A 225 -0.59 3.45 -8.26
N PRO A 226 -0.56 2.33 -9.01
CA PRO A 226 -0.90 1.03 -8.44
C PRO A 226 0.08 0.67 -7.32
N TYR A 227 -0.47 0.22 -6.19
CA TYR A 227 0.32 -0.12 -5.00
C TYR A 227 1.15 -1.39 -5.19
N ASN A 228 0.65 -2.33 -5.99
CA ASN A 228 1.34 -3.58 -6.29
C ASN A 228 1.09 -4.04 -7.73
N LYS A 229 1.84 -5.05 -8.16
CA LYS A 229 1.74 -5.68 -9.48
C LYS A 229 0.32 -6.15 -9.79
N PHE A 230 -0.39 -6.71 -8.76
CA PHE A 230 -1.75 -7.18 -8.94
C PHE A 230 -2.70 -6.03 -9.33
N VAL A 231 -2.68 -4.92 -8.60
CA VAL A 231 -3.52 -3.75 -8.93
C VAL A 231 -3.16 -3.19 -10.31
N ALA A 232 -1.86 -3.11 -10.62
CA ALA A 232 -1.37 -2.63 -11.92
C ALA A 232 -1.86 -3.46 -13.10
N GLY A 233 -1.87 -4.78 -12.96
CA GLY A 233 -2.35 -5.71 -13.98
C GLY A 233 -3.86 -5.85 -14.00
N PHE A 234 -4.52 -5.72 -12.83
CA PHE A 234 -5.97 -5.83 -12.75
C PHE A 234 -6.68 -4.58 -13.26
N ILE A 235 -6.14 -3.38 -13.07
CA ILE A 235 -6.73 -2.10 -13.49
C ILE A 235 -6.16 -1.67 -14.84
N GLY A 236 -7.03 -1.66 -15.86
CA GLY A 236 -6.71 -1.25 -17.23
C GLY A 236 -6.92 -2.37 -18.25
N THR A 237 -7.37 -2.00 -19.46
CA THR A 237 -7.58 -2.91 -20.59
C THR A 237 -6.91 -2.32 -21.83
N PRO A 238 -5.93 -3.03 -22.42
CA PRO A 238 -5.36 -4.31 -21.99
C PRO A 238 -4.60 -4.22 -20.66
N GLN A 239 -4.27 -5.38 -20.11
CA GLN A 239 -3.44 -5.46 -18.90
C GLN A 239 -2.08 -4.81 -19.14
N MET A 240 -1.46 -4.31 -18.05
CA MET A 240 -0.08 -3.81 -18.08
C MET A 240 0.89 -4.92 -18.48
N ASN A 241 1.85 -4.61 -19.34
CA ASN A 241 2.95 -5.52 -19.68
C ASN A 241 3.93 -5.57 -18.49
N PHE A 242 4.43 -6.76 -18.17
CA PHE A 242 5.38 -6.96 -17.08
C PHE A 242 6.62 -7.69 -17.56
N PHE A 243 7.79 -7.15 -17.23
CA PHE A 243 9.09 -7.70 -17.60
C PHE A 243 9.97 -7.84 -16.36
N ASP A 244 10.61 -8.99 -16.22
CA ASP A 244 11.67 -9.15 -15.23
C ASP A 244 12.92 -8.42 -15.71
N CYS A 245 13.53 -7.60 -14.86
CA CYS A 245 14.72 -6.85 -15.19
C CYS A 245 15.60 -6.61 -13.96
N THR A 246 16.84 -6.17 -14.19
CA THR A 246 17.73 -5.66 -13.15
C THR A 246 18.03 -4.20 -13.39
N LEU A 247 18.24 -3.45 -12.30
CA LEU A 247 18.55 -2.02 -12.32
C LEU A 247 19.95 -1.80 -11.75
N LYS A 248 20.86 -1.23 -12.52
CA LYS A 248 22.22 -0.93 -12.08
C LYS A 248 22.52 0.56 -12.27
N ARG A 249 22.83 1.24 -11.18
CA ARG A 249 23.26 2.63 -11.27
C ARG A 249 24.69 2.74 -11.82
N VAL A 250 24.88 3.63 -12.78
CA VAL A 250 26.17 3.98 -13.36
C VAL A 250 26.23 5.52 -13.45
N GLY A 251 26.82 6.15 -12.44
CA GLY A 251 26.86 7.61 -12.33
C GLY A 251 25.46 8.24 -12.19
N ASP A 252 25.11 9.14 -13.10
CA ASP A 252 23.82 9.83 -13.20
C ASP A 252 22.75 9.06 -13.97
N LYS A 253 23.06 7.84 -14.39
CA LYS A 253 22.18 6.96 -15.18
C LYS A 253 21.92 5.64 -14.48
N VAL A 254 20.84 4.98 -14.89
CA VAL A 254 20.50 3.63 -14.47
C VAL A 254 20.37 2.75 -15.71
N GLU A 255 21.18 1.73 -15.77
CA GLU A 255 21.08 0.67 -16.76
C GLU A 255 20.00 -0.32 -16.32
N LEU A 256 18.96 -0.45 -17.14
CA LEU A 256 17.90 -1.43 -17.02
C LEU A 256 18.20 -2.56 -18.01
N ARG A 257 18.43 -3.78 -17.49
CA ARG A 257 18.65 -4.97 -18.30
C ARG A 257 17.46 -5.91 -18.19
N PHE A 258 16.85 -6.23 -19.32
CA PHE A 258 15.77 -7.22 -19.39
C PHE A 258 16.33 -8.63 -19.17
N LEU A 259 15.59 -9.46 -18.43
CA LEU A 259 15.96 -10.85 -18.22
C LEU A 259 15.29 -11.73 -19.29
N GLY A 260 16.05 -12.68 -19.83
CA GLY A 260 15.58 -13.58 -20.89
C GLY A 260 15.83 -13.08 -22.32
N VAL A 261 16.25 -11.82 -22.49
CA VAL A 261 16.62 -11.24 -23.80
C VAL A 261 17.86 -10.37 -23.65
N ASP A 262 18.65 -10.23 -24.71
CA ASP A 262 19.85 -9.39 -24.71
C ASP A 262 19.49 -7.95 -25.12
N GLN A 263 18.61 -7.33 -24.34
CA GLN A 263 18.22 -5.92 -24.53
C GLN A 263 18.43 -5.12 -23.25
N THR A 264 18.92 -3.91 -23.39
CA THR A 264 19.17 -2.99 -22.30
C THR A 264 18.60 -1.62 -22.62
N MET A 265 18.26 -0.86 -21.57
CA MET A 265 17.79 0.51 -21.69
C MET A 265 18.54 1.37 -20.67
N VAL A 266 18.93 2.56 -21.04
CA VAL A 266 19.61 3.50 -20.13
C VAL A 266 18.66 4.63 -19.81
N LEU A 267 18.30 4.75 -18.53
CA LEU A 267 17.37 5.74 -18.01
C LEU A 267 18.10 6.78 -17.17
N PRO A 268 17.64 8.04 -17.13
CA PRO A 268 18.19 9.03 -16.21
C PRO A 268 17.89 8.62 -14.76
N TYR A 269 18.85 8.86 -13.85
CA TYR A 269 18.65 8.55 -12.43
C TYR A 269 17.41 9.24 -11.83
N SER A 270 17.04 10.42 -12.36
CA SER A 270 15.82 11.15 -11.94
C SER A 270 14.53 10.33 -12.09
N THR A 271 14.49 9.36 -13.00
CA THR A 271 13.35 8.41 -13.14
C THR A 271 13.15 7.58 -11.87
N PHE A 272 14.23 7.33 -11.13
CA PHE A 272 14.26 6.50 -9.93
C PHE A 272 14.37 7.32 -8.63
N ALA A 273 14.19 8.64 -8.70
CA ALA A 273 14.29 9.51 -7.53
C ALA A 273 13.31 9.15 -6.39
N LYS A 274 12.28 8.36 -6.70
CA LYS A 274 11.30 7.84 -5.74
C LYS A 274 11.47 6.35 -5.42
N CYS A 275 12.49 5.69 -5.96
CA CYS A 275 12.76 4.27 -5.73
C CYS A 275 13.70 4.04 -4.56
N ASP A 276 13.53 2.93 -3.86
CA ASP A 276 14.50 2.46 -2.87
C ASP A 276 15.82 2.13 -3.58
N PHE A 277 16.90 2.75 -3.12
CA PHE A 277 18.23 2.63 -3.74
C PHE A 277 18.78 1.19 -3.73
N THR A 278 18.36 0.35 -2.80
CA THR A 278 18.82 -1.05 -2.73
C THR A 278 18.53 -1.81 -4.03
N TYR A 279 17.51 -1.40 -4.78
CA TYR A 279 17.16 -1.99 -6.07
C TYR A 279 18.10 -1.58 -7.22
N LEU A 280 18.87 -0.51 -7.04
CA LEU A 280 19.78 0.03 -8.07
C LEU A 280 21.18 -0.59 -8.06
N SER A 281 21.38 -1.65 -7.28
CA SER A 281 22.67 -2.35 -7.14
C SER A 281 22.99 -3.32 -8.29
N GLY A 282 22.04 -3.62 -9.16
CA GLY A 282 22.15 -4.64 -10.20
C GLY A 282 22.02 -6.10 -9.71
N LYS A 283 21.80 -6.30 -8.41
CA LYS A 283 21.75 -7.63 -7.79
C LYS A 283 20.33 -8.15 -7.58
N LYS A 284 19.35 -7.25 -7.41
CA LYS A 284 17.95 -7.62 -7.22
C LYS A 284 17.20 -7.63 -8.55
N THR A 285 16.37 -8.64 -8.75
CA THR A 285 15.41 -8.65 -9.84
C THR A 285 14.21 -7.80 -9.44
N VAL A 286 13.79 -6.92 -10.34
CA VAL A 286 12.59 -6.10 -10.24
C VAL A 286 11.66 -6.41 -11.42
N ILE A 287 10.38 -6.08 -11.29
CA ILE A 287 9.42 -6.20 -12.37
C ILE A 287 9.16 -4.80 -12.92
N LEU A 288 9.47 -4.58 -14.19
CA LEU A 288 9.07 -3.40 -14.94
C LEU A 288 7.64 -3.57 -15.43
N GLY A 289 6.77 -2.61 -15.13
CA GLY A 289 5.40 -2.51 -15.66
C GLY A 289 5.29 -1.39 -16.68
N VAL A 290 4.77 -1.71 -17.89
CA VAL A 290 4.55 -0.73 -18.97
C VAL A 290 3.17 -0.96 -19.59
N ARG A 291 2.34 0.09 -19.63
CA ARG A 291 1.03 -0.01 -20.29
C ARG A 291 1.17 0.06 -21.81
N GLY A 292 0.31 -0.69 -22.52
CA GLY A 292 0.35 -0.79 -23.98
C GLY A 292 0.22 0.55 -24.73
N GLU A 293 -0.51 1.51 -24.17
CA GLU A 293 -0.66 2.86 -24.72
C GLU A 293 0.59 3.76 -24.56
N ASN A 294 1.54 3.37 -23.68
CA ASN A 294 2.80 4.08 -23.49
C ASN A 294 3.94 3.52 -24.36
N ILE A 295 3.60 2.65 -25.30
CA ILE A 295 4.49 2.08 -26.30
C ILE A 295 4.03 2.58 -27.68
N SER A 296 4.97 2.96 -28.55
CA SER A 296 4.67 3.47 -29.88
C SER A 296 5.50 2.81 -30.95
N PHE A 297 4.91 2.62 -32.14
CA PHE A 297 5.61 2.22 -33.36
C PHE A 297 6.35 3.39 -34.04
N ASP A 298 6.06 4.62 -33.64
CA ASP A 298 6.89 5.76 -34.03
C ASP A 298 8.16 5.77 -33.16
N GLU A 299 9.28 5.41 -33.76
CA GLU A 299 10.57 5.31 -33.10
C GLU A 299 11.06 6.65 -32.51
N ASN A 300 10.55 7.77 -32.99
CA ASN A 300 10.99 9.10 -32.55
C ASN A 300 10.04 9.74 -31.54
N LYS A 301 8.93 9.08 -31.21
CA LYS A 301 7.96 9.61 -30.25
C LYS A 301 8.51 9.65 -28.82
N TYR A 302 9.28 8.64 -28.45
CA TYR A 302 9.88 8.55 -27.12
C TYR A 302 11.39 8.25 -27.21
N PRO A 303 12.19 8.63 -26.19
CA PRO A 303 13.64 8.52 -26.26
C PRO A 303 14.19 7.09 -26.16
N HIS A 304 13.42 6.16 -25.56
CA HIS A 304 13.88 4.81 -25.28
C HIS A 304 13.32 3.82 -26.30
N LYS A 305 14.18 3.00 -26.85
CA LYS A 305 13.85 2.07 -27.94
C LYS A 305 14.12 0.63 -27.55
N LEU A 306 13.27 -0.27 -28.02
CA LEU A 306 13.44 -1.72 -27.95
C LEU A 306 13.08 -2.33 -29.30
N THR A 307 13.64 -3.50 -29.57
CA THR A 307 13.32 -4.29 -30.75
C THR A 307 12.39 -5.41 -30.36
N CYS A 308 11.32 -5.66 -31.14
CA CYS A 308 10.39 -6.74 -30.90
C CYS A 308 9.96 -7.41 -32.22
N ARG A 309 9.50 -8.67 -32.12
CA ARG A 309 8.83 -9.39 -33.22
C ARG A 309 7.33 -9.35 -33.02
N LEU A 310 6.60 -9.04 -34.09
CA LEU A 310 5.14 -8.95 -34.07
C LEU A 310 4.51 -10.31 -34.43
N TYR A 311 3.60 -10.80 -33.59
CA TYR A 311 2.93 -12.09 -33.79
C TYR A 311 1.48 -11.97 -34.19
N GLY A 312 0.73 -11.06 -33.60
CA GLY A 312 -0.70 -10.95 -33.80
C GLY A 312 -1.19 -9.52 -33.77
N LYS A 313 -2.39 -9.32 -34.32
CA LYS A 313 -3.09 -8.05 -34.32
C LYS A 313 -4.56 -8.28 -34.14
N GLU A 314 -5.14 -7.68 -33.11
CA GLU A 314 -6.58 -7.68 -32.85
C GLU A 314 -7.17 -6.32 -33.18
N ASN A 315 -8.26 -6.32 -33.95
CA ASN A 315 -8.97 -5.09 -34.31
C ASN A 315 -10.12 -4.85 -33.32
N LEU A 316 -10.06 -3.75 -32.60
CA LEU A 316 -11.08 -3.33 -31.61
C LEU A 316 -12.00 -2.22 -32.14
N GLY A 317 -11.98 -1.96 -33.44
CA GLY A 317 -12.77 -0.94 -34.13
C GLY A 317 -11.89 0.26 -34.51
N THR A 318 -11.72 1.23 -33.62
CA THR A 318 -10.86 2.41 -33.82
C THR A 318 -9.40 2.15 -33.48
N ASP A 319 -9.17 1.20 -32.59
CA ASP A 319 -7.85 0.89 -32.05
C ASP A 319 -7.50 -0.59 -32.33
N TYR A 320 -6.21 -0.85 -32.32
CA TYR A 320 -5.65 -2.19 -32.49
C TYR A 320 -4.82 -2.57 -31.27
N GLN A 321 -4.91 -3.84 -30.87
CA GLN A 321 -3.96 -4.46 -29.95
C GLN A 321 -3.00 -5.33 -30.76
N VAL A 322 -1.71 -5.03 -30.67
CA VAL A 322 -0.66 -5.77 -31.35
C VAL A 322 0.08 -6.59 -30.31
N ILE A 323 0.14 -7.91 -30.55
CA ILE A 323 0.86 -8.86 -29.71
C ILE A 323 2.27 -8.99 -30.26
N ALA A 324 3.27 -8.78 -29.42
CA ALA A 324 4.68 -8.81 -29.78
C ALA A 324 5.51 -9.52 -28.71
N ASP A 325 6.78 -9.78 -29.01
CA ASP A 325 7.74 -10.32 -28.06
C ASP A 325 9.09 -9.59 -28.21
N LEU A 326 9.77 -9.31 -27.10
CA LEU A 326 11.12 -8.77 -27.09
C LEU A 326 12.16 -9.83 -27.49
N ASP A 327 11.85 -11.11 -27.37
CA ASP A 327 12.66 -12.21 -27.90
C ASP A 327 12.37 -12.37 -29.41
N ILE A 328 13.23 -11.77 -30.21
CA ILE A 328 13.09 -11.76 -31.69
C ILE A 328 13.42 -13.10 -32.35
N GLU A 329 14.10 -14.02 -31.64
CA GLU A 329 14.49 -15.33 -32.13
C GLU A 329 13.44 -16.42 -31.80
N ARG A 330 12.49 -16.11 -30.94
CA ARG A 330 11.46 -17.04 -30.51
C ARG A 330 10.55 -17.41 -31.67
N GLU A 331 10.33 -18.73 -31.85
CA GLU A 331 9.32 -19.24 -32.78
C GLU A 331 7.90 -18.98 -32.23
N GLU A 332 6.91 -18.83 -33.11
CA GLU A 332 5.51 -18.63 -32.71
C GLU A 332 5.05 -19.78 -31.83
N THR A 333 4.79 -19.52 -30.58
CA THR A 333 4.17 -20.46 -29.63
C THR A 333 2.91 -19.84 -29.04
N MET A 334 1.87 -20.66 -28.79
CA MET A 334 0.65 -20.21 -28.11
C MET A 334 0.83 -19.97 -26.60
N GLU A 335 1.99 -20.26 -26.03
CA GLU A 335 2.29 -20.05 -24.62
C GLU A 335 2.62 -18.58 -24.33
N GLN A 336 2.15 -18.07 -23.19
CA GLN A 336 2.49 -16.73 -22.75
C GLN A 336 4.01 -16.61 -22.54
N SER A 337 4.63 -15.72 -23.30
CA SER A 337 6.04 -15.43 -23.18
C SER A 337 6.32 -14.51 -21.97
N PRO A 338 7.40 -14.77 -21.19
CA PRO A 338 7.81 -13.85 -20.13
C PRO A 338 8.32 -12.49 -20.66
N THR A 339 8.60 -12.40 -21.96
CA THR A 339 9.04 -11.20 -22.68
C THR A 339 8.00 -10.69 -23.66
N GLY A 340 6.81 -11.30 -23.66
CA GLY A 340 5.65 -10.91 -24.47
C GLY A 340 5.06 -9.57 -24.05
N LEU A 341 4.56 -8.82 -25.01
CA LEU A 341 3.93 -7.51 -24.77
C LEU A 341 2.72 -7.27 -25.68
N THR A 342 1.79 -6.47 -25.18
CA THR A 342 0.65 -5.95 -25.94
C THR A 342 0.82 -4.45 -26.14
N ILE A 343 0.73 -3.99 -27.38
CA ILE A 343 0.87 -2.58 -27.77
C ILE A 343 -0.48 -2.07 -28.24
N CYS A 344 -0.93 -0.93 -27.73
CA CYS A 344 -2.14 -0.26 -28.18
C CYS A 344 -1.80 0.80 -29.24
N THR A 345 -2.47 0.76 -30.38
CA THR A 345 -2.22 1.70 -31.47
C THR A 345 -3.46 1.95 -32.33
N SER A 346 -3.56 3.12 -32.92
CA SER A 346 -4.55 3.45 -33.95
C SER A 346 -4.06 3.16 -35.39
N LEU A 347 -2.81 2.69 -35.55
CA LEU A 347 -2.24 2.39 -36.87
C LEU A 347 -2.85 1.12 -37.45
N SER A 348 -3.47 1.25 -38.64
CA SER A 348 -4.11 0.14 -39.37
C SER A 348 -3.14 -0.71 -40.18
N GLU A 349 -1.97 -0.14 -40.57
CA GLU A 349 -1.03 -0.76 -41.52
C GLU A 349 0.14 -1.48 -40.83
N ILE A 350 -0.17 -2.29 -39.79
CA ILE A 350 0.85 -3.07 -39.09
C ILE A 350 0.81 -4.51 -39.63
N GLU A 351 1.92 -4.94 -40.18
CA GLU A 351 2.13 -6.33 -40.66
C GLU A 351 2.70 -7.18 -39.52
N THR A 352 2.11 -8.36 -39.34
CA THR A 352 2.63 -9.38 -38.39
C THR A 352 3.78 -10.18 -39.00
N GLY A 353 4.52 -10.92 -38.17
CA GLY A 353 5.65 -11.77 -38.60
C GLY A 353 6.98 -11.05 -38.78
N ARG A 354 7.03 -9.70 -38.67
CA ARG A 354 8.28 -8.92 -38.82
C ARG A 354 8.85 -8.44 -37.50
N VAL A 355 10.14 -8.16 -37.52
CA VAL A 355 10.85 -7.47 -36.44
C VAL A 355 10.76 -5.97 -36.68
N CYS A 356 10.48 -5.20 -35.63
CA CYS A 356 10.41 -3.74 -35.67
C CYS A 356 10.98 -3.13 -34.39
N THR A 357 11.30 -1.86 -34.48
CA THR A 357 11.68 -1.05 -33.32
C THR A 357 10.45 -0.33 -32.77
N ILE A 358 10.32 -0.31 -31.47
CA ILE A 358 9.29 0.42 -30.73
C ILE A 358 9.93 1.44 -29.80
N SER A 359 9.24 2.53 -29.50
CA SER A 359 9.67 3.53 -28.54
C SER A 359 8.78 3.53 -27.29
N LEU A 360 9.34 3.82 -26.12
CA LEU A 360 8.67 3.69 -24.82
C LEU A 360 8.74 5.00 -24.01
N ASP A 361 7.62 5.37 -23.39
CA ASP A 361 7.53 6.50 -22.46
C ASP A 361 7.97 6.08 -21.06
N SER A 362 9.25 6.27 -20.75
CA SER A 362 9.81 5.91 -19.43
C SER A 362 9.25 6.72 -18.27
N THR A 363 8.60 7.86 -18.51
CA THR A 363 7.95 8.65 -17.46
C THR A 363 6.70 7.98 -16.89
N LYS A 364 6.22 6.93 -17.55
CA LYS A 364 5.04 6.13 -17.19
C LYS A 364 5.39 4.71 -16.74
N PHE A 365 6.65 4.44 -16.50
CA PHE A 365 7.10 3.15 -16.02
C PHE A 365 6.71 2.95 -14.55
N HIS A 366 6.42 1.68 -14.22
CA HIS A 366 6.20 1.22 -12.86
C HIS A 366 7.22 0.13 -12.53
N PHE A 367 7.71 0.13 -11.30
CA PHE A 367 8.67 -0.88 -10.86
C PHE A 367 8.15 -1.55 -9.62
N PHE A 368 8.18 -2.89 -9.61
CA PHE A 368 7.69 -3.69 -8.50
C PHE A 368 8.80 -4.62 -8.00
N ASP A 369 8.85 -4.83 -6.71
CA ASP A 369 9.69 -5.86 -6.10
C ASP A 369 9.27 -7.24 -6.60
N LYS A 370 10.25 -8.10 -6.93
CA LYS A 370 9.97 -9.42 -7.51
C LYS A 370 9.31 -10.38 -6.53
N GLU A 371 9.63 -10.28 -5.25
CA GLU A 371 9.17 -11.21 -4.21
C GLU A 371 7.86 -10.74 -3.58
N THR A 372 7.78 -9.47 -3.20
CA THR A 372 6.62 -8.90 -2.52
C THR A 372 5.54 -8.39 -3.47
N GLU A 373 5.86 -8.23 -4.75
CA GLU A 373 5.04 -7.59 -5.79
C GLU A 373 4.65 -6.13 -5.47
N THR A 374 5.22 -5.52 -4.43
CA THR A 374 4.91 -4.13 -4.05
C THR A 374 5.59 -3.14 -4.98
N ASN A 375 4.98 -2.00 -5.20
CA ASN A 375 5.53 -0.92 -6.02
C ASN A 375 6.70 -0.27 -5.27
N ILE A 376 7.89 -0.30 -5.87
CA ILE A 376 9.11 0.30 -5.31
C ILE A 376 9.26 1.79 -5.64
N CYS A 377 8.45 2.33 -6.54
CA CYS A 377 8.32 3.75 -6.82
C CYS A 377 7.10 4.32 -6.09
N LEU A 378 7.26 4.68 -4.83
CA LEU A 378 6.18 5.12 -3.96
C LEU A 378 5.49 6.37 -4.52
N ARG A 379 4.17 6.41 -4.39
CA ARG A 379 3.31 7.54 -4.79
C ARG A 379 3.66 8.81 -4.02
N ILE A 380 3.76 8.67 -2.69
CA ILE A 380 4.35 9.68 -1.82
C ILE A 380 5.73 9.14 -1.47
N PRO A 381 6.82 9.81 -1.85
CA PRO A 381 8.10 9.41 -1.36
C PRO A 381 8.05 9.50 0.17
N THR A 382 8.38 8.41 0.84
CA THR A 382 8.54 8.42 2.30
C THR A 382 9.83 9.12 2.70
N GLU A 383 10.76 9.21 1.76
CA GLU A 383 12.07 9.81 1.94
C GLU A 383 12.63 10.35 0.62
N SER A 384 13.52 11.33 0.71
CA SER A 384 14.37 11.78 -0.39
C SER A 384 15.68 11.00 -0.35
N VAL A 385 16.14 10.52 -1.50
CA VAL A 385 17.37 9.73 -1.63
C VAL A 385 18.43 10.60 -2.29
N LEU A 386 19.43 11.01 -1.52
CA LEU A 386 20.40 12.02 -1.90
C LEU A 386 21.83 11.44 -1.86
N PRO A 387 22.45 11.15 -3.00
CA PRO A 387 23.89 10.87 -3.03
C PRO A 387 24.67 12.05 -2.46
N CYS A 388 25.57 11.79 -1.54
CA CYS A 388 26.41 12.80 -0.89
C CYS A 388 27.79 12.25 -0.61
N GLU A 389 28.77 13.12 -0.44
CA GLU A 389 30.10 12.81 0.09
C GLU A 389 30.16 13.26 1.55
N ILE A 390 30.82 12.51 2.40
CA ILE A 390 31.13 12.93 3.77
C ILE A 390 32.63 13.15 3.85
N ARG A 391 33.01 14.32 4.33
CA ARG A 391 34.40 14.71 4.53
C ARG A 391 34.52 15.60 5.77
N ASP A 392 35.48 15.29 6.64
CA ASP A 392 35.79 16.07 7.85
C ASP A 392 34.56 16.36 8.74
N GLY A 393 33.65 15.36 8.89
CA GLY A 393 32.42 15.51 9.70
C GLY A 393 31.35 16.40 9.07
N LYS A 394 31.40 16.64 7.76
CA LYS A 394 30.40 17.37 7.00
C LYS A 394 29.83 16.52 5.89
N ILE A 395 28.52 16.67 5.65
CA ILE A 395 27.87 16.15 4.46
C ILE A 395 28.01 17.20 3.35
N LEU A 396 28.64 16.79 2.25
CA LEU A 396 28.75 17.60 1.05
C LEU A 396 27.61 17.19 0.11
N LEU A 397 26.67 18.10 -0.11
CA LEU A 397 25.48 17.86 -0.89
C LEU A 397 25.34 18.91 -1.98
N SER A 398 25.65 18.54 -3.22
CA SER A 398 25.85 19.49 -4.32
C SER A 398 26.96 20.50 -3.95
N GLU A 399 26.70 21.80 -3.93
CA GLU A 399 27.67 22.86 -3.57
C GLU A 399 27.51 23.33 -2.12
N GLN A 400 26.80 22.58 -1.27
CA GLN A 400 26.48 22.98 0.09
C GLN A 400 27.03 22.00 1.12
N GLU A 401 27.37 22.52 2.30
CA GLU A 401 27.90 21.76 3.41
C GLU A 401 26.90 21.72 4.56
N ILE A 402 26.66 20.53 5.12
CA ILE A 402 25.84 20.33 6.30
C ILE A 402 26.72 19.72 7.38
N LEU A 403 26.86 20.41 8.50
CA LEU A 403 27.65 19.89 9.61
C LEU A 403 26.93 18.68 10.25
N LEU A 404 27.61 17.55 10.34
CA LEU A 404 27.11 16.39 11.05
C LEU A 404 27.09 16.66 12.57
N PRO A 405 25.99 16.26 13.25
CA PRO A 405 25.99 16.29 14.70
C PRO A 405 27.12 15.44 15.28
N PRO A 406 27.75 15.83 16.36
CA PRO A 406 28.84 15.05 16.99
C PRO A 406 28.46 13.61 17.35
N ALA A 407 27.17 13.34 17.52
CA ALA A 407 26.64 12.00 17.76
C ALA A 407 26.53 11.12 16.52
N MET A 408 26.69 11.69 15.30
CA MET A 408 26.69 10.96 14.04
C MET A 408 28.12 10.75 13.58
N LEU A 409 28.69 9.62 13.95
CA LEU A 409 30.05 9.25 13.57
C LEU A 409 30.02 8.49 12.25
N VAL A 410 30.50 9.15 11.22
CA VAL A 410 30.51 8.59 9.87
C VAL A 410 31.89 8.82 9.28
N ALA A 411 32.53 7.77 8.78
CA ALA A 411 33.83 7.88 8.10
C ALA A 411 33.70 8.68 6.81
N ASP A 412 34.78 9.34 6.40
CA ASP A 412 34.82 10.02 5.11
C ASP A 412 34.59 9.04 3.96
N GLY A 413 33.84 9.46 2.94
CA GLY A 413 33.52 8.66 1.78
C GLY A 413 32.21 9.02 1.11
N ASP A 414 31.82 8.21 0.11
CA ASP A 414 30.58 8.38 -0.62
C ASP A 414 29.44 7.66 0.05
N TYR A 415 28.35 8.37 0.25
CA TYR A 415 27.14 7.88 0.94
C TYR A 415 25.86 8.21 0.15
N ILE A 416 24.83 7.47 0.51
CA ILE A 416 23.46 7.80 0.17
C ILE A 416 22.77 8.27 1.44
N MET A 417 22.35 9.53 1.45
CA MET A 417 21.56 10.09 2.52
C MET A 417 20.07 9.90 2.20
N ARG A 418 19.36 9.20 3.10
CA ARG A 418 17.91 9.08 3.06
C ARG A 418 17.29 10.06 4.04
N VAL A 419 16.49 10.97 3.52
CA VAL A 419 15.84 12.03 4.28
C VAL A 419 14.34 11.77 4.28
N PRO A 420 13.76 11.34 5.41
CA PRO A 420 12.31 11.22 5.53
C PRO A 420 11.61 12.54 5.20
N VAL A 421 10.47 12.49 4.53
CA VAL A 421 9.74 13.69 4.10
C VAL A 421 9.24 14.54 5.28
N ASP A 422 9.06 13.94 6.44
CA ASP A 422 8.72 14.61 7.72
C ASP A 422 9.96 15.12 8.47
N ALA A 423 11.16 14.87 7.98
CA ALA A 423 12.40 15.43 8.49
C ALA A 423 12.75 16.78 7.87
N VAL A 424 12.00 17.23 6.86
CA VAL A 424 12.23 18.49 6.15
C VAL A 424 11.29 19.57 6.68
N SER A 425 11.81 20.74 7.01
CA SER A 425 11.05 21.89 7.49
C SER A 425 11.56 23.19 6.88
N VAL A 426 10.73 24.24 6.90
CA VAL A 426 11.13 25.59 6.48
C VAL A 426 11.92 26.25 7.61
N ALA A 427 13.22 26.37 7.43
CA ALA A 427 14.11 27.08 8.34
C ALA A 427 15.42 27.39 7.61
N ASN A 428 16.23 28.29 8.16
CA ASN A 428 17.55 28.59 7.64
C ASN A 428 18.41 27.32 7.61
N GLY A 429 18.99 27.00 6.46
CA GLY A 429 19.80 25.80 6.32
C GLY A 429 20.29 25.59 4.89
N ILE A 430 19.64 24.75 4.12
CA ILE A 430 20.06 24.37 2.78
C ILE A 430 19.30 25.22 1.76
N ASN A 431 20.01 25.88 0.87
CA ASN A 431 19.39 26.62 -0.24
C ASN A 431 18.76 25.65 -1.23
N VAL A 432 17.50 25.86 -1.54
CA VAL A 432 16.72 25.06 -2.47
C VAL A 432 15.92 25.95 -3.42
N LYS A 433 15.53 25.38 -4.53
CA LYS A 433 14.61 26.02 -5.47
C LYS A 433 13.30 25.23 -5.49
N PHE A 434 12.18 25.92 -5.28
CA PHE A 434 10.87 25.31 -5.42
C PHE A 434 10.64 24.88 -6.88
N GLU A 435 10.22 23.62 -7.08
CA GLU A 435 9.87 23.09 -8.40
C GLU A 435 8.36 23.06 -8.59
N LYS A 436 7.65 22.39 -7.67
CA LYS A 436 6.20 22.21 -7.73
C LYS A 436 5.62 21.73 -6.41
N GLU A 437 4.32 21.87 -6.30
CA GLU A 437 3.50 21.30 -5.25
C GLU A 437 2.49 20.31 -5.85
N GLU A 438 2.34 19.15 -5.25
CA GLU A 438 1.38 18.13 -5.67
C GLU A 438 0.45 17.81 -4.49
N ASP A 439 -0.87 17.87 -4.70
CA ASP A 439 -1.80 17.25 -3.75
C ASP A 439 -1.76 15.74 -3.92
N VAL A 440 -1.42 15.04 -2.87
CA VAL A 440 -1.37 13.58 -2.84
C VAL A 440 -2.16 13.11 -1.61
N ASP A 441 -3.38 12.62 -1.84
CA ASP A 441 -4.29 12.13 -0.79
C ASP A 441 -4.62 13.18 0.30
N GLY A 442 -4.85 14.42 -0.12
CA GLY A 442 -5.15 15.52 0.80
C GLY A 442 -3.93 15.99 1.61
N LYS A 443 -2.73 15.54 1.23
CA LYS A 443 -1.46 16.05 1.77
C LYS A 443 -0.73 16.81 0.67
N SER A 444 -0.30 18.01 0.99
CA SER A 444 0.56 18.79 0.10
C SER A 444 1.98 18.22 0.14
N LEU A 445 2.48 17.76 -1.01
CA LEU A 445 3.85 17.35 -1.23
C LEU A 445 4.59 18.43 -2.00
N ALA A 446 5.46 19.15 -1.33
CA ALA A 446 6.37 20.09 -1.97
C ALA A 446 7.60 19.37 -2.52
N VAL A 447 8.00 19.73 -3.72
CA VAL A 447 9.21 19.24 -4.39
C VAL A 447 10.17 20.41 -4.57
N PHE A 448 11.37 20.26 -4.03
CA PHE A 448 12.45 21.23 -4.14
C PHE A 448 13.61 20.67 -4.94
N GLU A 449 14.23 21.51 -5.76
CA GLU A 449 15.49 21.22 -6.46
C GLU A 449 16.68 21.62 -5.57
N LEU A 450 17.67 20.74 -5.46
CA LEU A 450 18.96 20.97 -4.82
C LEU A 450 20.06 20.55 -5.82
N GLY A 451 20.51 21.48 -6.63
CA GLY A 451 21.37 21.17 -7.79
C GLY A 451 20.65 20.21 -8.75
N ASP A 452 21.24 19.05 -8.99
CA ASP A 452 20.67 17.97 -9.81
C ASP A 452 19.75 16.99 -9.04
N LYS A 453 19.50 17.26 -7.76
CA LYS A 453 18.78 16.37 -6.84
C LYS A 453 17.43 16.96 -6.46
N LYS A 454 16.52 16.11 -5.98
CA LYS A 454 15.20 16.52 -5.49
C LYS A 454 15.03 16.18 -4.03
N ILE A 455 14.44 17.11 -3.28
CA ILE A 455 14.04 16.92 -1.89
C ILE A 455 12.52 17.04 -1.82
N PHE A 456 11.91 16.10 -1.12
CA PHE A 456 10.48 16.03 -0.90
C PHE A 456 10.15 16.43 0.54
N ALA A 457 9.11 17.23 0.72
CA ALA A 457 8.63 17.65 2.02
C ALA A 457 7.10 17.65 2.07
N LEU A 458 6.51 17.25 3.20
CA LEU A 458 5.06 17.23 3.38
C LEU A 458 4.56 18.45 4.15
N ASN A 459 3.42 18.97 3.70
CA ASN A 459 2.66 20.01 4.41
C ASN A 459 3.50 21.27 4.72
N ILE A 460 4.33 21.69 3.79
CA ILE A 460 5.07 22.96 3.87
C ILE A 460 4.10 24.11 3.53
N GLU A 461 4.01 25.08 4.41
CA GLU A 461 3.21 26.31 4.16
C GLU A 461 3.94 27.21 3.15
N ASN A 462 3.23 27.65 2.11
CA ASN A 462 3.74 28.54 1.04
C ASN A 462 5.08 28.08 0.45
N PRO A 463 5.16 26.83 -0.07
CA PRO A 463 6.45 26.26 -0.51
C PRO A 463 7.08 27.02 -1.68
N ASP A 464 6.28 27.76 -2.46
CA ASP A 464 6.71 28.62 -3.57
C ASP A 464 7.57 29.81 -3.13
N GLN A 465 7.44 30.24 -1.88
CA GLN A 465 8.24 31.32 -1.27
C GLN A 465 9.48 30.82 -0.54
N CYS A 466 9.61 29.51 -0.37
CA CYS A 466 10.67 28.88 0.38
C CYS A 466 11.99 28.87 -0.43
N LYS A 467 13.03 29.51 0.10
CA LYS A 467 14.39 29.52 -0.47
C LYS A 467 15.37 28.63 0.28
N GLU A 468 15.07 28.33 1.53
CA GLU A 468 15.91 27.50 2.41
C GLU A 468 15.05 26.49 3.16
N ILE A 469 15.59 25.30 3.34
CA ILE A 469 15.00 24.23 4.15
C ILE A 469 15.99 23.74 5.17
N SER A 470 15.49 23.20 6.27
CA SER A 470 16.29 22.49 7.27
C SER A 470 15.93 21.00 7.24
N ILE A 471 16.96 20.16 7.43
CA ILE A 471 16.81 18.69 7.52
C ILE A 471 17.10 18.30 8.97
N ASP A 472 16.17 17.60 9.60
CA ASP A 472 16.39 17.00 10.92
C ASP A 472 17.36 15.81 10.78
N LEU A 473 18.62 16.07 11.03
CA LEU A 473 19.69 15.07 10.90
C LEU A 473 19.55 13.88 11.84
N LYS A 474 18.71 13.97 12.88
CA LYS A 474 18.44 12.83 13.77
C LYS A 474 17.56 11.77 13.12
N LYS A 475 16.80 12.16 12.09
CA LYS A 475 15.88 11.26 11.37
C LYS A 475 16.49 10.67 10.10
N ILE A 476 17.59 11.22 9.59
CA ILE A 476 18.20 10.71 8.34
C ILE A 476 18.86 9.35 8.54
N LYS A 477 19.03 8.62 7.41
CA LYS A 477 19.86 7.42 7.34
C LYS A 477 20.96 7.65 6.32
N LEU A 478 22.17 7.18 6.64
CA LEU A 478 23.34 7.25 5.75
C LEU A 478 23.74 5.82 5.38
N GLU A 479 23.86 5.52 4.09
CA GLU A 479 24.25 4.22 3.57
C GLU A 479 25.53 4.40 2.74
N GLY A 480 26.61 3.71 3.10
CA GLY A 480 27.87 3.79 2.36
C GLY A 480 27.78 3.10 0.98
N VAL A 481 28.31 3.73 -0.04
CA VAL A 481 28.28 3.21 -1.43
C VAL A 481 29.21 2.00 -1.60
N GLU A 482 30.30 1.91 -0.82
CA GLU A 482 31.23 0.80 -0.78
C GLU A 482 31.15 0.06 0.57
N ASN A 483 30.23 -0.82 0.79
CA ASN A 483 30.13 -1.74 1.95
C ASN A 483 30.60 -1.18 3.33
N LYS A 484 30.79 0.12 3.45
CA LYS A 484 31.08 0.83 4.70
C LYS A 484 29.72 1.19 5.30
N LEU A 485 29.24 0.36 6.22
CA LEU A 485 28.05 0.65 7.00
C LEU A 485 28.24 1.99 7.74
N PRO A 486 27.25 2.91 7.69
CA PRO A 486 27.28 4.07 8.56
C PRO A 486 27.29 3.57 10.02
N LEU A 487 28.12 4.16 10.84
CA LEU A 487 28.13 3.88 12.26
C LEU A 487 26.79 4.37 12.84
N ARG A 488 25.85 3.46 13.04
CA ARG A 488 24.64 3.76 13.79
C ARG A 488 25.04 3.90 15.26
N THR A 489 24.72 5.02 15.87
CA THR A 489 24.82 5.19 17.33
C THR A 489 23.70 4.43 18.07
N GLN A 490 22.74 3.89 17.33
CA GLN A 490 21.69 3.02 17.84
C GLN A 490 21.94 1.59 17.38
N ASN A 491 22.21 0.72 18.34
CA ASN A 491 22.45 -0.70 18.13
C ASN A 491 21.11 -1.44 18.12
N MET A 492 20.90 -2.34 17.16
CA MET A 492 19.71 -3.20 17.12
C MET A 492 20.19 -4.66 17.21
N VAL A 493 19.72 -5.38 18.21
CA VAL A 493 20.10 -6.77 18.45
C VAL A 493 18.88 -7.67 18.66
N PRO A 494 18.89 -8.90 18.13
CA PRO A 494 17.83 -9.87 18.39
C PRO A 494 17.92 -10.37 19.84
N VAL A 495 16.79 -10.35 20.56
CA VAL A 495 16.70 -10.68 21.97
C VAL A 495 15.59 -11.69 22.22
N GLN A 496 15.89 -12.70 23.02
CA GLN A 496 14.91 -13.61 23.59
C GLN A 496 14.72 -13.34 25.08
N LEU A 497 13.46 -13.39 25.53
CA LEU A 497 13.13 -13.21 26.93
C LEU A 497 12.86 -14.55 27.61
N SER A 498 13.39 -14.71 28.80
CA SER A 498 13.19 -15.92 29.60
C SER A 498 12.93 -15.59 31.07
N LYS A 499 12.39 -16.56 31.80
CA LYS A 499 12.16 -16.46 33.25
C LYS A 499 12.65 -17.72 33.96
N LYS A 500 13.27 -17.54 35.12
CA LYS A 500 13.77 -18.61 35.96
C LYS A 500 13.25 -18.46 37.38
N LYS A 501 12.77 -19.54 37.98
CA LYS A 501 12.40 -19.57 39.40
C LYS A 501 13.59 -20.00 40.23
N GLU A 502 14.00 -19.15 41.17
CA GLU A 502 15.09 -19.43 42.11
C GLU A 502 14.55 -19.55 43.52
N LYS A 503 15.01 -20.58 44.23
CA LYS A 503 14.75 -20.72 45.67
C LYS A 503 15.83 -20.03 46.44
N TYR A 504 15.49 -19.15 47.37
CA TYR A 504 16.43 -18.49 48.24
C TYR A 504 15.93 -18.53 49.72
N VAL A 505 16.81 -18.30 50.64
CA VAL A 505 16.50 -18.19 52.07
C VAL A 505 16.52 -16.69 52.38
N ASP A 506 15.43 -16.17 52.96
CA ASP A 506 15.38 -14.76 53.38
C ASP A 506 16.16 -14.52 54.68
N ASP A 507 16.32 -13.28 55.07
CA ASP A 507 17.08 -12.88 56.24
C ASP A 507 16.51 -13.45 57.55
N GLY A 508 15.30 -13.95 57.53
CA GLY A 508 14.64 -14.67 58.62
C GLY A 508 14.81 -16.19 58.58
N GLY A 509 15.59 -16.76 57.65
CA GLY A 509 15.83 -18.20 57.50
C GLY A 509 14.72 -18.98 56.79
N LYS A 510 13.72 -18.29 56.23
CA LYS A 510 12.57 -18.93 55.56
C LYS A 510 12.84 -19.16 54.08
N LYS A 511 12.62 -20.39 53.60
CA LYS A 511 12.74 -20.71 52.17
C LYS A 511 11.65 -20.02 51.38
N GLN A 512 12.05 -19.21 50.42
CA GLN A 512 11.20 -18.48 49.51
C GLN A 512 11.55 -18.79 48.02
N THR A 513 10.67 -18.42 47.10
CA THR A 513 10.89 -18.56 45.66
C THR A 513 10.66 -17.22 45.01
N ARG A 514 11.66 -16.72 44.26
CA ARG A 514 11.52 -15.52 43.42
C ARG A 514 11.64 -15.90 41.97
N THR A 515 10.96 -15.14 41.10
CA THR A 515 11.09 -15.26 39.65
C THR A 515 12.05 -14.16 39.18
N ARG A 516 13.08 -14.54 38.44
CA ARG A 516 13.98 -13.61 37.77
C ARG A 516 13.71 -13.66 36.27
N PHE A 517 13.90 -12.54 35.62
CA PHE A 517 13.68 -12.36 34.19
C PHE A 517 15.02 -12.02 33.51
N TYR A 518 15.21 -12.53 32.31
CA TYR A 518 16.45 -12.40 31.56
C TYR A 518 16.17 -12.01 30.13
N ALA A 519 16.98 -11.09 29.57
CA ALA A 519 17.15 -10.83 28.17
C ALA A 519 18.39 -11.60 27.68
N SER A 520 18.25 -12.36 26.60
CA SER A 520 19.31 -13.18 26.04
C SER A 520 19.60 -12.78 24.61
N ILE A 521 20.87 -12.57 24.30
CA ILE A 521 21.39 -12.43 22.94
C ILE A 521 22.21 -13.68 22.70
N ASN A 522 21.68 -14.61 21.92
CA ASN A 522 22.23 -15.96 21.75
C ASN A 522 22.54 -16.65 23.11
N ALA A 523 23.80 -16.96 23.40
CA ALA A 523 24.21 -17.66 24.62
C ALA A 523 24.40 -16.73 25.83
N GLN A 524 24.46 -15.42 25.64
CA GLN A 524 24.72 -14.44 26.71
C GLN A 524 23.41 -13.88 27.29
N THR A 525 23.37 -13.63 28.59
CA THR A 525 22.15 -13.20 29.28
C THR A 525 22.41 -12.05 30.23
N GLN A 526 21.44 -11.13 30.33
CA GLN A 526 21.36 -10.07 31.31
C GLN A 526 20.07 -10.19 32.12
N GLU A 527 20.14 -10.06 33.44
CA GLU A 527 18.94 -9.97 34.29
C GLU A 527 18.23 -8.63 34.04
N ILE A 528 16.91 -8.65 33.90
CA ILE A 528 16.07 -7.49 33.64
C ILE A 528 14.98 -7.34 34.68
N SER A 529 14.43 -6.13 34.83
CA SER A 529 13.41 -5.85 35.84
C SER A 529 12.06 -6.47 35.53
N GLU A 530 11.32 -6.83 36.58
CA GLU A 530 9.93 -7.28 36.45
C GLU A 530 9.02 -6.18 35.90
N GLU A 531 9.34 -4.92 36.19
CA GLU A 531 8.61 -3.76 35.68
C GLU A 531 8.70 -3.64 34.15
N PHE A 532 9.88 -3.84 33.58
CA PHE A 532 10.07 -3.86 32.13
C PHE A 532 9.23 -4.98 31.48
N ILE A 533 9.24 -6.18 32.05
CA ILE A 533 8.42 -7.30 31.55
C ILE A 533 6.95 -6.97 31.61
N LYS A 534 6.46 -6.33 32.68
CA LYS A 534 5.05 -5.91 32.80
C LYS A 534 4.69 -4.85 31.76
N LYS A 535 5.55 -3.85 31.52
CA LYS A 535 5.34 -2.86 30.45
C LYS A 535 5.21 -3.54 29.10
N LEU A 536 6.12 -4.45 28.77
CA LEU A 536 6.11 -5.16 27.50
C LEU A 536 4.88 -6.09 27.35
N GLN A 537 4.47 -6.79 28.41
CA GLN A 537 3.27 -7.63 28.40
C GLN A 537 1.98 -6.82 28.17
N ASN A 538 1.91 -5.60 28.68
CA ASN A 538 0.76 -4.71 28.48
C ASN A 538 0.73 -4.09 27.07
N SER A 539 1.85 -4.13 26.36
CA SER A 539 1.98 -3.58 25.00
C SER A 539 1.80 -4.62 23.89
N THR A 540 1.63 -5.91 24.24
CA THR A 540 1.40 -7.01 23.28
C THR A 540 0.44 -8.05 23.86
N GLU A 541 -0.46 -8.56 23.03
CA GLU A 541 -1.40 -9.62 23.42
C GLU A 541 -0.73 -11.01 23.47
N GLU A 542 0.48 -11.14 22.95
CA GLU A 542 1.20 -12.41 22.87
C GLU A 542 2.06 -12.66 24.11
N ASN A 543 2.34 -13.94 24.37
CA ASN A 543 3.23 -14.32 25.47
C ASN A 543 4.68 -13.94 25.16
N VAL A 544 5.19 -12.90 25.80
CA VAL A 544 6.53 -12.32 25.59
C VAL A 544 7.68 -13.32 25.74
N PHE A 545 7.50 -14.46 26.44
CA PHE A 545 8.53 -15.50 26.57
C PHE A 545 8.54 -16.52 25.42
N LYS A 546 7.62 -16.39 24.46
CA LYS A 546 7.56 -17.25 23.27
C LYS A 546 7.85 -16.50 21.98
N LYS A 547 8.12 -15.21 22.06
CA LYS A 547 8.32 -14.31 20.94
C LYS A 547 9.79 -13.86 20.89
N ALA A 548 10.34 -13.68 19.71
CA ALA A 548 11.62 -13.02 19.51
C ALA A 548 11.39 -11.51 19.29
N PHE A 549 12.30 -10.70 19.79
CA PHE A 549 12.26 -9.24 19.72
C PHE A 549 13.57 -8.72 19.16
N ASN A 550 13.54 -7.54 18.55
CA ASN A 550 14.71 -6.75 18.25
C ASN A 550 14.77 -5.58 19.26
N PHE A 551 15.86 -5.46 20.00
CA PHE A 551 16.08 -4.36 20.94
C PHE A 551 16.99 -3.33 20.28
N GLU A 552 16.50 -2.11 20.18
CA GLU A 552 17.28 -0.95 19.77
C GLU A 552 17.74 -0.19 21.02
N PHE A 553 19.04 0.03 21.15
CA PHE A 553 19.61 0.73 22.30
C PHE A 553 20.74 1.67 21.88
N SER A 554 20.83 2.80 22.57
CA SER A 554 21.92 3.78 22.45
C SER A 554 22.67 3.98 23.77
N ALA A 555 22.08 3.54 24.89
CA ALA A 555 22.65 3.70 26.22
C ALA A 555 23.02 2.33 26.82
N TRP A 556 24.23 2.26 27.35
CA TRP A 556 24.77 1.09 28.00
C TRP A 556 25.62 1.51 29.21
N SER A 557 25.94 0.59 30.08
CA SER A 557 26.87 0.81 31.20
C SER A 557 27.93 -0.28 31.24
N GLU A 558 29.17 0.10 31.50
CA GLU A 558 30.25 -0.87 31.73
C GLU A 558 29.98 -1.63 33.03
N ILE A 559 30.08 -2.95 32.99
CA ILE A 559 29.87 -3.80 34.17
C ILE A 559 30.95 -4.87 34.25
N LYS A 560 31.19 -5.39 35.46
CA LYS A 560 32.19 -6.42 35.70
C LYS A 560 31.60 -7.84 35.76
N GLN A 561 30.28 -7.98 35.87
CA GLN A 561 29.55 -9.27 35.98
C GLN A 561 28.08 -9.13 35.55
N ASN A 562 27.48 -10.21 35.05
CA ASN A 562 26.05 -10.33 34.75
C ASN A 562 25.54 -9.45 33.58
N GLY A 563 26.30 -9.33 32.50
CA GLY A 563 25.90 -8.65 31.29
C GLY A 563 26.40 -9.32 30.05
N PHE A 564 26.49 -8.55 28.98
CA PHE A 564 26.97 -8.98 27.70
C PHE A 564 28.46 -8.74 27.55
N VAL A 565 29.17 -9.61 26.83
CA VAL A 565 30.59 -9.48 26.49
C VAL A 565 30.70 -9.44 24.97
N CYS A 566 31.27 -8.39 24.43
CA CYS A 566 31.59 -8.32 23.02
C CYS A 566 33.10 -8.28 22.76
N GLN A 567 33.51 -8.86 21.64
CA GLN A 567 34.88 -8.76 21.14
C GLN A 567 35.04 -7.43 20.40
N VAL A 568 36.10 -6.70 20.69
CA VAL A 568 36.42 -5.44 20.02
C VAL A 568 37.10 -5.77 18.69
N ASP A 569 36.48 -5.35 17.60
CA ASP A 569 37.02 -5.54 16.25
C ASP A 569 37.92 -4.37 15.85
N ASP A 570 37.52 -3.15 16.25
CA ASP A 570 38.23 -1.93 15.91
C ASP A 570 37.87 -0.79 16.89
N VAL A 571 38.80 0.16 17.09
CA VAL A 571 38.58 1.35 17.90
C VAL A 571 38.69 2.60 17.05
N LEU A 572 37.62 3.36 16.99
CA LEU A 572 37.46 4.54 16.16
C LEU A 572 37.67 5.79 17.03
N ASP A 573 38.66 6.62 16.70
CA ASP A 573 38.98 7.84 17.39
C ASP A 573 38.52 9.08 16.63
N TYR A 574 37.63 9.85 17.24
CA TYR A 574 37.06 11.08 16.67
C TYR A 574 37.45 12.33 17.47
N GLY A 575 38.62 12.29 18.09
CA GLY A 575 39.21 13.42 18.81
C GLY A 575 38.63 13.66 20.20
N LYS A 576 37.36 13.99 20.34
CA LYS A 576 36.70 14.17 21.65
C LYS A 576 35.96 12.94 22.14
N GLU A 577 35.61 12.07 21.27
CA GLU A 577 34.83 10.84 21.54
C GLU A 577 35.51 9.65 20.87
N ARG A 578 35.54 8.53 21.57
CA ARG A 578 36.07 7.26 21.11
C ARG A 578 35.01 6.18 21.13
N PHE A 579 34.99 5.31 20.12
CA PHE A 579 34.02 4.24 20.01
C PHE A 579 34.73 2.94 19.69
N ALA A 580 34.23 1.85 20.24
CA ALA A 580 34.62 0.50 19.86
C ALA A 580 33.56 -0.11 18.98
N ARG A 581 33.95 -0.57 17.80
CA ARG A 581 33.14 -1.47 17.01
C ARG A 581 33.39 -2.87 17.55
N CYS A 582 32.32 -3.56 17.89
CA CYS A 582 32.40 -4.85 18.55
C CYS A 582 31.51 -5.89 17.88
N THR A 583 31.93 -7.14 17.94
CA THR A 583 31.07 -8.27 17.59
C THR A 583 30.51 -8.91 18.87
N LEU A 584 29.17 -8.96 18.96
CA LEU A 584 28.41 -9.61 20.02
C LEU A 584 27.67 -10.80 19.44
N GLU A 585 28.22 -12.01 19.61
CA GLU A 585 27.61 -13.27 19.12
C GLU A 585 27.20 -13.23 17.63
N GLY A 586 27.98 -12.56 16.78
CA GLY A 586 27.71 -12.39 15.35
C GLY A 586 26.99 -11.11 14.96
N GLU A 587 26.48 -10.36 15.93
CA GLU A 587 25.85 -9.03 15.71
C GLU A 587 26.89 -7.92 15.91
N GLN A 588 26.87 -6.92 15.02
CA GLN A 588 27.73 -5.74 15.13
C GLN A 588 27.11 -4.69 16.06
N VAL A 589 27.84 -4.31 17.09
CA VAL A 589 27.45 -3.24 18.01
C VAL A 589 28.55 -2.18 18.13
N ILE A 590 28.17 -0.95 18.42
CA ILE A 590 29.08 0.18 18.57
C ILE A 590 28.87 0.78 19.95
N LEU A 591 29.93 0.81 20.72
CA LEU A 591 29.92 1.26 22.11
C LEU A 591 30.85 2.46 22.30
N SER A 592 30.39 3.52 22.98
CA SER A 592 31.28 4.61 23.36
C SER A 592 32.28 4.11 24.40
N VAL A 593 33.55 4.46 24.26
CA VAL A 593 34.60 4.00 25.15
C VAL A 593 35.44 5.19 25.65
N PRO A 594 36.10 5.08 26.84
CA PRO A 594 37.01 6.10 27.33
C PRO A 594 38.16 6.36 26.34
N GLN A 595 38.72 7.57 26.41
CA GLN A 595 39.83 8.00 25.54
C GLN A 595 41.08 7.12 25.65
N ASP A 596 41.29 6.51 26.80
CA ASP A 596 42.42 5.61 27.10
C ASP A 596 42.10 4.12 26.89
N PHE A 597 40.94 3.80 26.35
CA PHE A 597 40.53 2.41 26.15
C PHE A 597 41.43 1.70 25.10
N ASN A 598 41.98 0.54 25.49
CA ASN A 598 42.79 -0.34 24.65
C ASN A 598 42.46 -1.82 24.89
N GLY A 599 41.24 -2.12 25.34
CA GLY A 599 40.80 -3.48 25.63
C GLY A 599 40.38 -4.24 24.37
N GLU A 600 40.55 -5.59 24.37
CA GLU A 600 40.09 -6.47 23.33
C GLU A 600 38.63 -6.93 23.53
N GLN A 601 38.08 -6.71 24.71
CA GLN A 601 36.71 -7.07 25.08
C GLN A 601 36.05 -5.98 25.91
N ILE A 602 34.74 -5.82 25.77
CA ILE A 602 33.93 -4.90 26.58
C ILE A 602 32.80 -5.70 27.24
N TYR A 603 32.68 -5.50 28.55
CA TYR A 603 31.58 -6.04 29.35
C TYR A 603 30.54 -4.95 29.55
N PHE A 604 29.30 -5.15 29.12
CA PHE A 604 28.27 -4.12 29.19
C PHE A 604 26.89 -4.66 29.53
N ALA A 605 26.03 -3.80 30.04
CA ALA A 605 24.60 -4.07 30.25
C ALA A 605 23.76 -3.04 29.51
N LEU A 606 22.64 -3.50 28.98
CA LEU A 606 21.63 -2.63 28.35
C LEU A 606 20.93 -1.82 29.44
N ASN A 607 20.81 -0.51 29.23
CA ASN A 607 19.94 0.31 30.04
C ASN A 607 18.48 0.14 29.54
N MET A 608 17.73 -0.68 30.26
CA MET A 608 16.37 -1.08 29.87
C MET A 608 15.36 0.07 29.85
N ASP A 609 15.64 1.20 30.48
CA ASP A 609 14.79 2.40 30.47
C ASP A 609 14.87 3.14 29.11
N ASN A 610 15.93 2.88 28.34
CA ASN A 610 16.20 3.52 27.05
C ASN A 610 16.19 2.53 25.88
N VAL A 611 15.68 1.32 26.10
CA VAL A 611 15.54 0.31 25.02
C VAL A 611 14.21 0.49 24.31
N VAL A 612 14.24 0.54 22.99
CA VAL A 612 13.06 0.46 22.14
C VAL A 612 12.91 -0.97 21.64
N VAL A 613 11.71 -1.53 21.72
CA VAL A 613 11.44 -2.93 21.40
C VAL A 613 10.62 -3.04 20.12
N TYR A 614 11.08 -3.86 19.19
CA TYR A 614 10.39 -4.17 17.94
C TYR A 614 10.05 -5.66 17.86
N ASP A 615 8.96 -5.96 17.17
CA ASP A 615 8.64 -7.33 16.78
C ASP A 615 9.65 -7.82 15.73
N SER A 616 10.34 -8.94 16.01
CA SER A 616 11.39 -9.44 15.11
C SER A 616 10.90 -9.94 13.75
N LYS A 617 9.58 -10.19 13.59
CA LYS A 617 8.99 -10.67 12.34
C LYS A 617 8.35 -9.58 11.51
N THR A 618 7.83 -8.54 12.16
CA THR A 618 7.05 -7.48 11.52
C THR A 618 7.76 -6.13 11.50
N ASP A 619 8.88 -5.98 12.24
CA ASP A 619 9.60 -4.73 12.49
C ASP A 619 8.71 -3.60 13.04
N VAL A 620 7.59 -3.96 13.66
CA VAL A 620 6.70 -2.99 14.29
C VAL A 620 7.18 -2.71 15.70
N ARG A 621 7.28 -1.43 16.06
CA ARG A 621 7.61 -0.98 17.42
C ARG A 621 6.54 -1.43 18.40
N ILE A 622 6.95 -2.07 19.50
CA ILE A 622 6.06 -2.57 20.56
C ILE A 622 6.17 -1.71 21.83
N LEU A 623 7.38 -1.27 22.16
CA LEU A 623 7.65 -0.46 23.37
C LEU A 623 8.63 0.68 23.06
#